data_8b7af4200bd51b36ead446533b72472a
#
_entry.id   8b7af4200bd51b36ead446533b72472a
#
_cell.length_a   1.000
_cell.length_b   1.000
_cell.length_c   1.000
_cell.angle_alpha   90.00
_cell.angle_beta   90.00
_cell.angle_gamma   90.00
#
_symmetry.space_group_name_H-M   'P 1'
#
loop_
_entity.id
_entity.type
_entity.pdbx_description
1 polymer ?
#
loop_
_entity_poly.entity_id
_entity_poly.type
_entity_poly.pdbx_seq_one_letter_code
_entity_poly.pdbx_strand_id
1 'polypeptide(L)'
;NQEDLDLARKYTSARECFPMICTTGSFLKKLGEPGVDPAKVSFFMPDHNGPCRFGQYNRFQRVLFDRLGYKKTEIVAPSNDDSYESISGGHGSEFRLNCWKGFVAFDIIRKLKQERKPYEIVPGTTERVYQQALNDLCNSLENKARDLTDTLAKIAYDFTQIPLLNGKRKPVVAVVGEIFMRDNHFCSAQIVHRLEKFGAETWIAPFAEWLSYSTIRYTRDSKWKGDFKGVIKSKLQEYFQERHASKIIKPFHGLFDEDKEVAVKDMLNACGPYVHRHYDGDPALNLGTSAILADRGISGIANILPFTCMPGTLVASVSDQLRKDKNNIPYVSIAYDGQEDSSIDLRLQAFMHQAYQYAEEKGLNDPSTQAIHNHVHQP
;
A
#
# COMPACT_ATOMS: atom_id res chain seq x y z
N ASN A 1 7.12 -16.01 2.99
CA ASN A 1 7.16 -17.12 2.01
C ASN A 1 6.42 -18.35 2.54
N GLN A 2 6.39 -19.46 1.79
CA GLN A 2 5.65 -20.68 2.18
C GLN A 2 6.19 -21.28 3.48
N GLU A 3 7.50 -21.27 3.68
CA GLU A 3 8.13 -21.77 4.91
C GLU A 3 7.65 -21.02 6.16
N ASP A 4 7.55 -19.69 6.08
CA ASP A 4 7.04 -18.85 7.17
C ASP A 4 5.59 -19.24 7.50
N LEU A 5 4.77 -19.46 6.45
CA LEU A 5 3.37 -19.85 6.61
C LEU A 5 3.24 -21.25 7.26
N ASP A 6 4.05 -22.22 6.82
CA ASP A 6 4.05 -23.59 7.35
C ASP A 6 4.51 -23.64 8.82
N LEU A 7 5.47 -22.79 9.19
CA LEU A 7 5.88 -22.64 10.60
C LEU A 7 4.74 -22.10 11.47
N ALA A 8 4.07 -21.03 11.02
CA ALA A 8 2.98 -20.42 11.78
C ALA A 8 1.75 -21.35 11.89
N ARG A 9 1.43 -22.09 10.84
CA ARG A 9 0.29 -23.02 10.80
C ARG A 9 0.36 -24.12 11.86
N LYS A 10 1.54 -24.41 12.39
CA LYS A 10 1.69 -25.35 13.53
C LYS A 10 1.07 -24.82 14.83
N TYR A 11 0.84 -23.50 14.91
CA TYR A 11 0.41 -22.81 16.13
C TYR A 11 -0.84 -21.95 15.92
N THR A 12 -1.42 -21.98 14.72
CA THR A 12 -2.63 -21.22 14.37
C THR A 12 -3.70 -22.15 13.84
N SER A 13 -4.96 -21.75 13.94
CA SER A 13 -6.12 -22.54 13.50
C SER A 13 -6.56 -22.24 12.06
N ALA A 14 -5.82 -21.39 11.33
CA ALA A 14 -6.17 -20.82 10.03
C ALA A 14 -7.42 -19.91 10.04
N ARG A 15 -7.96 -19.58 11.21
CA ARG A 15 -9.06 -18.60 11.39
C ARG A 15 -8.57 -17.23 11.80
N GLU A 16 -7.32 -17.14 12.17
CA GLU A 16 -6.63 -15.89 12.45
C GLU A 16 -6.47 -15.06 11.16
N CYS A 17 -6.18 -13.77 11.31
CA CYS A 17 -5.90 -12.90 10.18
C CYS A 17 -4.66 -13.38 9.42
N PHE A 18 -4.75 -13.54 8.11
CA PHE A 18 -3.67 -14.10 7.31
C PHE A 18 -2.33 -13.34 7.44
N PRO A 19 -2.29 -11.99 7.43
CA PRO A 19 -1.08 -11.24 7.75
C PRO A 19 -0.48 -11.57 9.13
N MET A 20 -1.31 -11.84 10.13
CA MET A 20 -0.82 -12.26 11.45
C MET A 20 -0.13 -13.62 11.38
N ILE A 21 -0.70 -14.55 10.64
CA ILE A 21 -0.10 -15.88 10.45
C ILE A 21 1.26 -15.74 9.77
N CYS A 22 1.34 -14.96 8.67
CA CYS A 22 2.57 -14.74 7.93
C CYS A 22 3.66 -14.08 8.78
N THR A 23 3.33 -12.99 9.48
CA THR A 23 4.30 -12.28 10.33
C THR A 23 4.75 -13.13 11.53
N THR A 24 3.85 -13.92 12.11
CA THR A 24 4.21 -14.86 13.18
C THR A 24 5.19 -15.92 12.67
N GLY A 25 4.98 -16.43 11.47
CA GLY A 25 5.90 -17.40 10.85
C GLY A 25 7.28 -16.81 10.59
N SER A 26 7.35 -15.60 10.07
CA SER A 26 8.62 -14.90 9.85
C SER A 26 9.38 -14.68 11.17
N PHE A 27 8.67 -14.36 12.25
CA PHE A 27 9.28 -14.22 13.58
C PHE A 27 9.80 -15.55 14.13
N LEU A 28 8.99 -16.61 14.02
CA LEU A 28 9.41 -17.95 14.45
C LEU A 28 10.58 -18.49 13.63
N LYS A 29 10.61 -18.23 12.33
CA LYS A 29 11.74 -18.57 11.47
C LYS A 29 13.02 -17.91 11.96
N LYS A 30 12.97 -16.60 12.24
CA LYS A 30 14.13 -15.86 12.78
C LYS A 30 14.61 -16.43 14.12
N LEU A 31 13.69 -16.78 15.02
CA LEU A 31 14.05 -17.34 16.32
C LEU A 31 14.63 -18.77 16.22
N GLY A 32 14.30 -19.49 15.14
CA GLY A 32 14.82 -20.83 14.86
C GLY A 32 16.15 -20.88 14.09
N GLU A 33 16.69 -19.74 13.65
CA GLU A 33 17.95 -19.69 12.91
C GLU A 33 19.14 -20.12 13.80
N PRO A 34 20.06 -20.95 13.28
CA PRO A 34 21.24 -21.39 14.03
C PRO A 34 22.07 -20.19 14.52
N GLY A 35 22.42 -20.18 15.81
CA GLY A 35 23.25 -19.13 16.41
C GLY A 35 22.50 -17.87 16.83
N VAL A 36 21.20 -17.78 16.61
CA VAL A 36 20.37 -16.67 17.10
C VAL A 36 20.08 -16.86 18.59
N ASP A 37 20.48 -15.87 19.41
CA ASP A 37 20.07 -15.77 20.80
C ASP A 37 18.72 -15.03 20.89
N PRO A 38 17.63 -15.71 21.26
CA PRO A 38 16.30 -15.09 21.34
C PRO A 38 16.23 -13.89 22.30
N ALA A 39 17.14 -13.83 23.30
CA ALA A 39 17.19 -12.71 24.24
C ALA A 39 17.77 -11.43 23.65
N LYS A 40 18.41 -11.51 22.47
CA LYS A 40 19.01 -10.39 21.74
C LYS A 40 18.22 -10.00 20.50
N VAL A 41 17.03 -10.58 20.31
CA VAL A 41 16.14 -10.28 19.18
C VAL A 41 14.96 -9.48 19.68
N SER A 42 14.69 -8.36 19.01
CA SER A 42 13.47 -7.57 19.18
C SER A 42 12.68 -7.58 17.87
N PHE A 43 11.38 -7.84 17.96
CA PHE A 43 10.47 -7.75 16.83
C PHE A 43 9.64 -6.49 16.89
N PHE A 44 9.38 -5.91 15.74
CA PHE A 44 8.53 -4.75 15.59
C PHE A 44 7.13 -5.18 15.13
N MET A 45 6.12 -4.97 15.97
CA MET A 45 4.72 -5.23 15.65
C MET A 45 3.84 -4.14 16.25
N PRO A 46 3.46 -3.13 15.46
CA PRO A 46 2.67 -1.99 15.96
C PRO A 46 1.36 -2.42 16.59
N ASP A 47 0.88 -1.63 17.55
CA ASP A 47 -0.45 -1.76 18.13
C ASP A 47 -1.46 -0.85 17.40
N HIS A 48 -2.72 -1.20 17.42
CA HIS A 48 -3.79 -0.44 16.80
C HIS A 48 -5.08 -0.49 17.64
N ASN A 49 -5.65 0.68 17.87
CA ASN A 49 -6.92 0.86 18.56
C ASN A 49 -8.03 1.07 17.51
N GLY A 50 -8.67 0.00 17.05
CA GLY A 50 -9.73 0.08 16.08
C GLY A 50 -10.41 -1.27 15.88
N PRO A 51 -11.39 -1.38 14.98
CA PRO A 51 -12.11 -2.63 14.74
C PRO A 51 -11.28 -3.72 14.07
N CYS A 52 -10.10 -3.37 13.52
CA CYS A 52 -9.20 -4.32 12.88
C CYS A 52 -8.52 -5.24 13.90
N ARG A 53 -8.43 -6.53 13.59
CA ARG A 53 -7.71 -7.52 14.40
C ARG A 53 -6.20 -7.28 14.50
N PHE A 54 -5.65 -6.39 13.70
CA PHE A 54 -4.24 -5.99 13.74
C PHE A 54 -3.78 -5.60 15.15
N GLY A 55 -4.62 -4.90 15.92
CA GLY A 55 -4.33 -4.56 17.31
C GLY A 55 -4.17 -5.74 18.28
N GLN A 56 -4.35 -6.98 17.81
CA GLN A 56 -4.16 -8.19 18.62
C GLN A 56 -2.92 -9.01 18.21
N TYR A 57 -2.20 -8.61 17.13
CA TYR A 57 -1.08 -9.41 16.60
C TYR A 57 0.07 -9.52 17.62
N ASN A 58 0.51 -8.40 18.18
CA ASN A 58 1.58 -8.36 19.19
C ASN A 58 1.23 -9.20 20.43
N ARG A 59 -0.03 -9.15 20.87
CA ARG A 59 -0.52 -9.90 22.05
C ARG A 59 -0.54 -11.39 21.79
N PHE A 60 -1.04 -11.83 20.64
CA PHE A 60 -1.01 -13.23 20.22
C PHE A 60 0.43 -13.73 20.13
N GLN A 61 1.32 -12.98 19.47
CA GLN A 61 2.72 -13.33 19.30
C GLN A 61 3.43 -13.41 20.67
N ARG A 62 3.13 -12.51 21.61
CA ARG A 62 3.67 -12.58 22.97
C ARG A 62 3.26 -13.84 23.69
N VAL A 63 1.96 -14.17 23.66
CA VAL A 63 1.45 -15.42 24.28
C VAL A 63 2.10 -16.65 23.66
N LEU A 64 2.25 -16.66 22.34
CA LEU A 64 2.90 -17.77 21.64
C LEU A 64 4.36 -17.90 22.02
N PHE A 65 5.12 -16.80 22.05
CA PHE A 65 6.53 -16.81 22.43
C PHE A 65 6.73 -17.30 23.86
N ASP A 66 5.88 -16.89 24.79
CA ASP A 66 5.93 -17.34 26.17
C ASP A 66 5.72 -18.86 26.30
N ARG A 67 4.77 -19.41 25.51
CA ARG A 67 4.51 -20.87 25.45
C ARG A 67 5.66 -21.67 24.85
N LEU A 68 6.36 -21.09 23.88
CA LEU A 68 7.51 -21.71 23.20
C LEU A 68 8.85 -21.52 23.95
N GLY A 69 8.83 -20.82 25.09
CA GLY A 69 10.02 -20.62 25.91
C GLY A 69 10.82 -19.34 25.54
N TYR A 70 10.38 -18.57 24.57
CA TYR A 70 11.03 -17.30 24.12
C TYR A 70 10.62 -16.09 24.98
N LYS A 71 10.55 -16.26 26.31
CA LYS A 71 10.08 -15.24 27.24
C LYS A 71 10.92 -13.94 27.23
N LYS A 72 12.20 -14.05 26.85
CA LYS A 72 13.13 -12.90 26.81
C LYS A 72 13.13 -12.15 25.48
N THR A 73 12.50 -12.70 24.45
CA THR A 73 12.35 -12.03 23.15
C THR A 73 11.41 -10.83 23.29
N GLU A 74 11.88 -9.66 22.91
CA GLU A 74 11.09 -8.44 22.96
C GLU A 74 10.14 -8.34 21.75
N ILE A 75 8.94 -7.81 21.95
CA ILE A 75 8.05 -7.32 20.90
C ILE A 75 7.80 -5.84 21.16
N VAL A 76 8.43 -5.00 20.35
CA VAL A 76 8.22 -3.55 20.37
C VAL A 76 6.90 -3.26 19.66
N ALA A 77 5.91 -2.79 20.42
CA ALA A 77 4.56 -2.57 19.94
C ALA A 77 4.16 -1.08 20.08
N PRO A 78 4.74 -0.19 19.25
CA PRO A 78 4.41 1.22 19.30
C PRO A 78 2.99 1.46 18.85
N SER A 79 2.35 2.45 19.45
CA SER A 79 1.01 2.89 19.07
C SER A 79 1.01 4.35 18.62
N ASN A 80 -0.07 4.77 18.02
CA ASN A 80 -0.27 6.19 17.72
C ASN A 80 -0.35 7.05 18.99
N ASP A 81 -0.66 6.44 20.14
CA ASP A 81 -0.82 7.15 21.41
C ASP A 81 0.54 7.57 22.01
N ASP A 82 1.61 6.78 21.80
CA ASP A 82 2.98 7.12 22.23
C ASP A 82 3.79 7.84 21.16
N SER A 83 3.15 8.14 20.03
CA SER A 83 3.82 8.81 18.91
C SER A 83 5.08 8.08 18.42
N TYR A 84 5.15 6.76 18.60
CA TYR A 84 6.33 5.92 18.26
C TYR A 84 7.63 6.32 18.99
N GLU A 85 7.53 7.02 20.11
CA GLU A 85 8.71 7.43 20.90
C GLU A 85 9.43 6.24 21.52
N SER A 86 8.71 5.16 21.81
CA SER A 86 9.28 3.92 22.36
C SER A 86 10.33 3.25 21.48
N ILE A 87 10.34 3.52 20.16
CA ILE A 87 11.30 2.89 19.23
C ILE A 87 12.66 3.62 19.19
N SER A 88 12.68 4.89 19.54
CA SER A 88 13.68 5.81 18.99
C SER A 88 14.76 6.26 20.00
N GLY A 89 14.68 5.81 21.26
CA GLY A 89 15.63 6.29 22.27
C GLY A 89 15.74 7.83 22.35
N GLY A 90 14.63 8.55 22.11
CA GLY A 90 14.61 10.00 22.11
C GLY A 90 14.71 10.68 20.72
N HIS A 91 14.91 9.92 19.64
CA HIS A 91 14.98 10.43 18.25
C HIS A 91 13.72 10.18 17.42
N GLY A 92 12.56 9.95 18.05
CA GLY A 92 11.31 9.56 17.41
C GLY A 92 10.80 10.48 16.32
N SER A 93 11.03 11.79 16.46
CA SER A 93 10.60 12.76 15.45
C SER A 93 11.41 12.65 14.15
N GLU A 94 12.74 12.45 14.25
CA GLU A 94 13.62 12.28 13.08
C GLU A 94 13.33 10.95 12.40
N PHE A 95 13.20 9.87 13.15
CA PHE A 95 12.82 8.55 12.63
C PHE A 95 11.51 8.61 11.85
N ARG A 96 10.45 9.16 12.45
CA ARG A 96 9.13 9.30 11.79
C ARG A 96 9.19 10.13 10.51
N LEU A 97 9.95 11.22 10.54
CA LEU A 97 10.10 12.07 9.36
C LEU A 97 10.83 11.34 8.23
N ASN A 98 11.88 10.57 8.54
CA ASN A 98 12.60 9.80 7.53
C ASN A 98 11.76 8.63 7.00
N CYS A 99 11.00 7.93 7.85
CA CYS A 99 10.02 6.94 7.42
C CYS A 99 8.98 7.57 6.47
N TRP A 100 8.42 8.74 6.83
CA TRP A 100 7.47 9.45 5.97
C TRP A 100 8.07 9.77 4.59
N LYS A 101 9.27 10.34 4.56
CA LYS A 101 9.98 10.63 3.31
C LYS A 101 10.20 9.35 2.48
N GLY A 102 10.62 8.27 3.13
CA GLY A 102 10.88 6.98 2.50
C GLY A 102 9.61 6.39 1.88
N PHE A 103 8.48 6.41 2.59
CA PHE A 103 7.22 5.88 2.06
C PHE A 103 6.67 6.70 0.89
N VAL A 104 6.71 8.04 0.97
CA VAL A 104 6.28 8.89 -0.15
C VAL A 104 7.16 8.67 -1.38
N ALA A 105 8.48 8.61 -1.21
CA ALA A 105 9.42 8.34 -2.31
C ALA A 105 9.20 6.93 -2.90
N PHE A 106 9.05 5.91 -2.06
CA PHE A 106 8.75 4.54 -2.48
C PHE A 106 7.46 4.46 -3.30
N ASP A 107 6.38 5.09 -2.84
CA ASP A 107 5.09 5.06 -3.54
C ASP A 107 5.20 5.68 -4.94
N ILE A 108 5.90 6.80 -5.11
CA ILE A 108 6.13 7.41 -6.43
C ILE A 108 7.00 6.53 -7.33
N ILE A 109 8.10 5.99 -6.81
CA ILE A 109 8.98 5.09 -7.57
C ILE A 109 8.22 3.84 -8.02
N ARG A 110 7.39 3.26 -7.14
CA ARG A 110 6.52 2.13 -7.46
C ARG A 110 5.50 2.48 -8.55
N LYS A 111 4.89 3.65 -8.46
CA LYS A 111 3.95 4.15 -9.48
C LYS A 111 4.61 4.29 -10.85
N LEU A 112 5.78 4.89 -10.91
CA LEU A 112 6.56 4.99 -12.16
C LEU A 112 6.84 3.61 -12.77
N LYS A 113 7.16 2.61 -11.95
CA LYS A 113 7.30 1.23 -12.41
C LYS A 113 6.01 0.72 -13.04
N GLN A 114 4.88 0.88 -12.36
CA GLN A 114 3.59 0.34 -12.79
C GLN A 114 3.10 0.95 -14.10
N GLU A 115 3.32 2.25 -14.29
CA GLU A 115 2.92 2.96 -15.50
C GLU A 115 3.86 2.71 -16.69
N ARG A 116 5.12 2.31 -16.47
CA ARG A 116 6.10 2.08 -17.56
C ARG A 116 6.24 0.62 -17.95
N LYS A 117 6.23 -0.28 -16.98
CA LYS A 117 6.46 -1.71 -17.22
C LYS A 117 5.55 -2.33 -18.30
N PRO A 118 4.24 -2.00 -18.36
CA PRO A 118 3.38 -2.54 -19.42
C PRO A 118 3.75 -2.10 -20.84
N TYR A 119 4.55 -1.03 -20.99
CA TYR A 119 4.90 -0.41 -22.26
C TYR A 119 6.39 -0.47 -22.59
N GLU A 120 7.22 -1.09 -21.75
CA GLU A 120 8.66 -1.21 -22.02
C GLU A 120 8.96 -1.96 -23.32
N ILE A 121 9.86 -1.43 -24.16
CA ILE A 121 10.27 -2.08 -25.41
C ILE A 121 11.15 -3.30 -25.13
N VAL A 122 12.07 -3.16 -24.17
CA VAL A 122 12.99 -4.24 -23.77
C VAL A 122 12.52 -4.79 -22.42
N PRO A 123 11.96 -6.01 -22.39
CA PRO A 123 11.47 -6.62 -21.16
C PRO A 123 12.50 -6.63 -20.03
N GLY A 124 12.07 -6.23 -18.83
CA GLY A 124 12.91 -6.20 -17.64
C GLY A 124 13.71 -4.90 -17.44
N THR A 125 13.67 -3.96 -18.39
CA THR A 125 14.36 -2.66 -18.23
C THR A 125 13.77 -1.87 -17.06
N THR A 126 12.45 -1.79 -16.99
CA THR A 126 11.75 -1.09 -15.91
C THR A 126 12.05 -1.71 -14.56
N GLU A 127 12.07 -3.03 -14.47
CA GLU A 127 12.40 -3.72 -13.21
C GLU A 127 13.82 -3.40 -12.74
N ARG A 128 14.79 -3.42 -13.65
CA ARG A 128 16.19 -3.09 -13.33
C ARG A 128 16.34 -1.65 -12.82
N VAL A 129 15.69 -0.69 -13.49
CA VAL A 129 15.70 0.72 -13.06
C VAL A 129 15.03 0.88 -11.71
N TYR A 130 13.90 0.20 -11.49
CA TYR A 130 13.18 0.21 -10.23
C TYR A 130 14.03 -0.34 -9.06
N GLN A 131 14.70 -1.47 -9.25
CA GLN A 131 15.57 -2.04 -8.21
C GLN A 131 16.75 -1.12 -7.88
N GLN A 132 17.36 -0.49 -8.90
CA GLN A 132 18.42 0.50 -8.69
C GLN A 132 17.88 1.72 -7.91
N ALA A 133 16.71 2.22 -8.27
CA ALA A 133 16.05 3.34 -7.59
C ALA A 133 15.77 3.04 -6.11
N LEU A 134 15.33 1.82 -5.78
CA LEU A 134 15.14 1.40 -4.39
C LEU A 134 16.47 1.35 -3.63
N ASN A 135 17.54 0.83 -4.23
CA ASN A 135 18.85 0.81 -3.61
C ASN A 135 19.37 2.24 -3.36
N ASP A 136 19.25 3.13 -4.32
CA ASP A 136 19.65 4.54 -4.20
C ASP A 136 18.84 5.24 -3.09
N LEU A 137 17.54 5.01 -3.02
CA LEU A 137 16.67 5.53 -1.95
C LEU A 137 17.08 5.01 -0.57
N CYS A 138 17.32 3.70 -0.42
CA CYS A 138 17.75 3.11 0.84
C CYS A 138 19.09 3.70 1.30
N ASN A 139 20.09 3.80 0.42
CA ASN A 139 21.38 4.40 0.72
C ASN A 139 21.25 5.87 1.19
N SER A 140 20.38 6.64 0.52
CA SER A 140 20.11 8.04 0.93
C SER A 140 19.47 8.12 2.31
N LEU A 141 18.50 7.23 2.60
CA LEU A 141 17.84 7.19 3.91
C LEU A 141 18.79 6.75 5.03
N GLU A 142 19.68 5.80 4.78
CA GLU A 142 20.75 5.40 5.72
C GLU A 142 21.71 6.56 6.01
N ASN A 143 22.00 7.40 4.99
CA ASN A 143 22.76 8.64 5.13
C ASN A 143 21.90 9.80 5.69
N LYS A 144 20.86 9.50 6.45
CA LYS A 144 19.93 10.46 7.08
C LYS A 144 19.25 11.40 6.07
N ALA A 145 19.04 10.93 4.86
CA ALA A 145 18.38 11.64 3.76
C ALA A 145 19.00 13.03 3.44
N ARG A 146 20.32 13.19 3.62
CA ARG A 146 21.03 14.45 3.37
C ARG A 146 21.09 14.81 1.89
N ASP A 147 21.21 13.81 1.03
CA ASP A 147 21.30 13.86 -0.43
C ASP A 147 19.98 13.45 -1.13
N LEU A 148 18.89 13.35 -0.37
CA LEU A 148 17.63 12.80 -0.89
C LEU A 148 17.13 13.55 -2.13
N THR A 149 17.27 14.87 -2.18
CA THR A 149 16.80 15.66 -3.33
C THR A 149 17.54 15.30 -4.62
N ASP A 150 18.87 15.17 -4.54
CA ASP A 150 19.71 14.82 -5.69
C ASP A 150 19.47 13.38 -6.10
N THR A 151 19.32 12.48 -5.12
CA THR A 151 18.97 11.08 -5.35
C THR A 151 17.63 10.94 -6.08
N LEU A 152 16.60 11.67 -5.66
CA LEU A 152 15.29 11.65 -6.30
C LEU A 152 15.34 12.24 -7.73
N ALA A 153 16.12 13.30 -7.96
CA ALA A 153 16.31 13.86 -9.28
C ALA A 153 17.00 12.86 -10.23
N LYS A 154 18.03 12.14 -9.74
CA LYS A 154 18.67 11.05 -10.50
C LYS A 154 17.68 9.93 -10.81
N ILE A 155 16.91 9.48 -9.83
CA ILE A 155 15.89 8.43 -10.03
C ILE A 155 14.87 8.86 -11.09
N ALA A 156 14.36 10.08 -10.99
CA ALA A 156 13.43 10.63 -11.98
C ALA A 156 14.03 10.60 -13.40
N TYR A 157 15.28 11.05 -13.55
CA TYR A 157 16.00 10.98 -14.82
C TYR A 157 16.13 9.55 -15.33
N ASP A 158 16.56 8.60 -14.49
CA ASP A 158 16.75 7.20 -14.89
C ASP A 158 15.44 6.58 -15.43
N PHE A 159 14.30 6.90 -14.85
CA PHE A 159 12.99 6.47 -15.36
C PHE A 159 12.65 7.10 -16.73
N THR A 160 13.09 8.33 -17.03
CA THR A 160 12.87 8.92 -18.37
C THR A 160 13.66 8.21 -19.47
N GLN A 161 14.73 7.50 -19.12
CA GLN A 161 15.57 6.77 -20.07
C GLN A 161 15.00 5.41 -20.50
N ILE A 162 13.88 4.97 -19.92
CA ILE A 162 13.23 3.71 -20.29
C ILE A 162 12.51 3.90 -21.64
N PRO A 163 12.90 3.16 -22.69
CA PRO A 163 12.22 3.25 -23.97
C PRO A 163 10.85 2.58 -23.89
N LEU A 164 9.80 3.32 -24.25
CA LEU A 164 8.41 2.87 -24.17
C LEU A 164 7.79 2.73 -25.56
N LEU A 165 6.90 1.75 -25.69
CA LEU A 165 6.05 1.57 -26.87
C LEU A 165 5.00 2.67 -26.93
N ASN A 166 4.88 3.30 -28.10
CA ASN A 166 3.74 4.17 -28.39
C ASN A 166 2.55 3.32 -28.84
N GLY A 167 1.36 3.61 -28.32
CA GLY A 167 0.17 2.85 -28.70
C GLY A 167 -1.05 3.15 -27.86
N LYS A 168 -2.05 2.32 -27.97
CA LYS A 168 -3.27 2.41 -27.15
C LYS A 168 -2.93 2.18 -25.68
N ARG A 169 -3.57 2.95 -24.80
CA ARG A 169 -3.47 2.73 -23.36
C ARG A 169 -4.07 1.38 -22.98
N LYS A 170 -3.37 0.65 -22.12
CA LYS A 170 -3.90 -0.57 -21.51
C LYS A 170 -4.97 -0.22 -20.47
N PRO A 171 -5.93 -1.14 -20.20
CA PRO A 171 -6.87 -0.92 -19.11
C PRO A 171 -6.16 -0.66 -17.79
N VAL A 172 -6.48 0.46 -17.14
CA VAL A 172 -5.94 0.81 -15.83
C VAL A 172 -6.76 0.12 -14.76
N VAL A 173 -6.12 -0.71 -13.95
CA VAL A 173 -6.75 -1.45 -12.85
C VAL A 173 -6.22 -0.93 -11.51
N ALA A 174 -7.11 -0.37 -10.69
CA ALA A 174 -6.77 0.00 -9.32
C ALA A 174 -6.75 -1.23 -8.41
N VAL A 175 -5.63 -1.48 -7.75
CA VAL A 175 -5.47 -2.49 -6.71
C VAL A 175 -5.63 -1.81 -5.35
N VAL A 176 -6.76 -2.07 -4.71
CA VAL A 176 -7.12 -1.58 -3.38
C VAL A 176 -7.25 -2.75 -2.40
N GLY A 177 -7.53 -2.47 -1.14
CA GLY A 177 -7.74 -3.52 -0.14
C GLY A 177 -6.77 -3.42 1.04
N GLU A 178 -6.53 -4.53 1.70
CA GLU A 178 -5.75 -4.55 2.93
C GLU A 178 -4.27 -4.21 2.67
N ILE A 179 -3.72 -3.32 3.49
CA ILE A 179 -2.43 -2.67 3.25
C ILE A 179 -1.26 -3.65 3.17
N PHE A 180 -1.17 -4.64 4.08
CA PHE A 180 -0.11 -5.64 4.05
C PHE A 180 -0.21 -6.54 2.81
N MET A 181 -1.44 -6.89 2.40
CA MET A 181 -1.68 -7.69 1.20
C MET A 181 -1.21 -6.97 -0.05
N ARG A 182 -1.47 -5.66 -0.17
CA ARG A 182 -1.07 -4.87 -1.34
C ARG A 182 0.45 -4.84 -1.55
N ASP A 183 1.21 -4.80 -0.46
CA ASP A 183 2.65 -4.61 -0.48
C ASP A 183 3.45 -5.91 -0.30
N ASN A 184 2.79 -7.05 -0.05
CA ASN A 184 3.43 -8.34 0.10
C ASN A 184 3.09 -9.28 -1.07
N HIS A 185 4.05 -9.49 -1.97
CA HIS A 185 3.85 -10.31 -3.17
C HIS A 185 3.42 -11.75 -2.89
N PHE A 186 3.94 -12.36 -1.82
CA PHE A 186 3.54 -13.70 -1.42
C PHE A 186 2.10 -13.72 -0.91
N CYS A 187 1.77 -12.82 0.00
CA CYS A 187 0.45 -12.76 0.62
C CYS A 187 -0.67 -12.33 -0.34
N SER A 188 -0.34 -11.59 -1.39
CA SER A 188 -1.29 -11.21 -2.45
C SER A 188 -1.37 -12.19 -3.61
N ALA A 189 -0.74 -13.38 -3.52
CA ALA A 189 -0.61 -14.32 -4.63
C ALA A 189 -0.08 -13.64 -5.92
N GLN A 190 0.81 -12.67 -5.78
CA GLN A 190 1.40 -11.89 -6.89
C GLN A 190 0.33 -11.20 -7.77
N ILE A 191 -0.74 -10.71 -7.18
CA ILE A 191 -1.91 -10.18 -7.90
C ILE A 191 -1.55 -9.13 -8.95
N VAL A 192 -0.61 -8.24 -8.65
CA VAL A 192 -0.14 -7.20 -9.59
C VAL A 192 0.49 -7.84 -10.82
N HIS A 193 1.40 -8.79 -10.61
CA HIS A 193 2.05 -9.50 -11.72
C HIS A 193 1.04 -10.28 -12.57
N ARG A 194 0.03 -10.90 -11.95
CA ARG A 194 -1.04 -11.61 -12.67
C ARG A 194 -1.90 -10.66 -13.50
N LEU A 195 -2.27 -9.51 -12.96
CA LEU A 195 -3.02 -8.47 -13.70
C LEU A 195 -2.20 -7.93 -14.89
N GLU A 196 -0.91 -7.63 -14.68
CA GLU A 196 0.01 -7.21 -15.74
C GLU A 196 0.16 -8.29 -16.83
N LYS A 197 0.26 -9.58 -16.45
CA LYS A 197 0.28 -10.71 -17.40
C LYS A 197 -0.98 -10.77 -18.26
N PHE A 198 -2.14 -10.40 -17.72
CA PHE A 198 -3.38 -10.29 -18.46
C PHE A 198 -3.55 -8.94 -19.16
N GLY A 199 -2.52 -8.09 -19.17
CA GLY A 199 -2.44 -6.87 -19.96
C GLY A 199 -2.93 -5.60 -19.25
N ALA A 200 -3.04 -5.59 -17.94
CA ALA A 200 -3.36 -4.38 -17.18
C ALA A 200 -2.16 -3.43 -17.07
N GLU A 201 -2.46 -2.12 -17.04
CA GLU A 201 -1.68 -1.12 -16.31
C GLU A 201 -2.20 -1.11 -14.87
N THR A 202 -1.36 -1.36 -13.88
CA THR A 202 -1.81 -1.42 -12.49
C THR A 202 -1.59 -0.10 -11.77
N TRP A 203 -2.53 0.27 -10.92
CA TRP A 203 -2.39 1.35 -9.95
C TRP A 203 -2.58 0.76 -8.55
N ILE A 204 -1.61 0.88 -7.68
CA ILE A 204 -1.70 0.37 -6.30
C ILE A 204 -1.90 1.54 -5.36
N ALA A 205 -2.87 1.43 -4.45
CA ALA A 205 -3.10 2.43 -3.43
C ALA A 205 -1.82 2.68 -2.60
N PRO A 206 -1.41 3.95 -2.39
CA PRO A 206 -0.15 4.30 -1.74
C PRO A 206 -0.09 3.83 -0.28
N PHE A 207 1.10 3.45 0.20
CA PHE A 207 1.30 3.14 1.61
C PHE A 207 1.22 4.40 2.49
N ALA A 208 1.73 5.53 1.98
CA ALA A 208 1.75 6.81 2.68
C ALA A 208 0.34 7.33 3.03
N GLU A 209 -0.72 6.89 2.31
CA GLU A 209 -2.11 7.27 2.63
C GLU A 209 -2.50 6.89 4.06
N TRP A 210 -2.02 5.73 4.54
CA TRP A 210 -2.31 5.25 5.89
C TRP A 210 -1.71 6.15 6.98
N LEU A 211 -0.51 6.66 6.75
CA LEU A 211 0.14 7.58 7.70
C LEU A 211 -0.57 8.94 7.73
N SER A 212 -0.98 9.46 6.55
CA SER A 212 -1.79 10.67 6.46
C SER A 212 -3.15 10.48 7.14
N TYR A 213 -3.81 9.36 6.90
CA TYR A 213 -5.06 8.99 7.55
C TYR A 213 -4.93 8.94 9.08
N SER A 214 -3.85 8.32 9.57
CA SER A 214 -3.58 8.25 11.02
C SER A 214 -3.44 9.64 11.64
N THR A 215 -2.81 10.59 10.95
CA THR A 215 -2.69 11.98 11.40
C THR A 215 -4.05 12.69 11.43
N ILE A 216 -4.88 12.51 10.38
CA ILE A 216 -6.25 13.06 10.32
C ILE A 216 -7.14 12.48 11.41
N ARG A 217 -7.05 11.16 11.63
CA ARG A 217 -7.77 10.45 12.69
C ARG A 217 -7.37 10.99 14.08
N TYR A 218 -6.09 11.12 14.34
CA TYR A 218 -5.60 11.68 15.61
C TYR A 218 -6.11 13.11 15.85
N THR A 219 -6.17 13.93 14.79
CA THR A 219 -6.77 15.28 14.86
C THR A 219 -8.25 15.23 15.27
N ARG A 220 -9.02 14.32 14.66
CA ARG A 220 -10.43 14.08 14.97
C ARG A 220 -10.62 13.66 16.43
N ASP A 221 -9.87 12.66 16.85
CA ASP A 221 -9.99 12.08 18.18
C ASP A 221 -9.57 13.08 19.27
N SER A 222 -8.54 13.88 19.02
CA SER A 222 -8.14 14.97 19.92
C SER A 222 -9.22 16.04 20.05
N LYS A 223 -9.91 16.38 18.95
CA LYS A 223 -11.07 17.30 19.00
C LYS A 223 -12.21 16.74 19.85
N TRP A 224 -12.54 15.47 19.70
CA TRP A 224 -13.60 14.82 20.48
C TRP A 224 -13.27 14.74 21.97
N LYS A 225 -12.00 14.57 22.30
CA LYS A 225 -11.50 14.55 23.69
C LYS A 225 -11.31 15.96 24.28
N GLY A 226 -11.47 17.04 23.51
CA GLY A 226 -11.17 18.41 23.96
C GLY A 226 -9.68 18.69 24.14
N ASP A 227 -8.81 17.88 23.55
CA ASP A 227 -7.35 18.04 23.61
C ASP A 227 -6.86 19.04 22.55
N PHE A 228 -6.88 20.32 22.92
CA PHE A 228 -6.41 21.39 22.04
C PHE A 228 -4.91 21.30 21.68
N LYS A 229 -4.08 20.79 22.60
CA LYS A 229 -2.65 20.61 22.34
C LYS A 229 -2.42 19.52 21.29
N GLY A 230 -3.15 18.41 21.41
CA GLY A 230 -3.14 17.34 20.41
C GLY A 230 -3.61 17.82 19.04
N VAL A 231 -4.62 18.67 18.98
CA VAL A 231 -5.09 19.26 17.71
C VAL A 231 -4.00 20.13 17.07
N ILE A 232 -3.34 20.99 17.84
CA ILE A 232 -2.26 21.85 17.32
C ILE A 232 -1.08 20.99 16.85
N LYS A 233 -0.65 20.01 17.65
CA LYS A 233 0.44 19.08 17.32
C LYS A 233 0.16 18.35 15.99
N SER A 234 -1.04 17.80 15.84
CA SER A 234 -1.41 17.06 14.63
C SER A 234 -1.53 17.94 13.39
N LYS A 235 -2.03 19.17 13.54
CA LYS A 235 -2.08 20.13 12.42
C LYS A 235 -0.69 20.56 11.96
N LEU A 236 0.23 20.74 12.88
CA LEU A 236 1.62 21.01 12.55
C LEU A 236 2.28 19.81 11.85
N GLN A 237 1.99 18.59 12.32
CA GLN A 237 2.46 17.36 11.68
C GLN A 237 1.92 17.24 10.26
N GLU A 238 0.63 17.47 10.03
CA GLU A 238 -0.01 17.47 8.71
C GLU A 238 0.70 18.45 7.76
N TYR A 239 0.93 19.69 8.21
CA TYR A 239 1.64 20.71 7.42
C TYR A 239 3.06 20.24 7.03
N PHE A 240 3.82 19.66 7.94
CA PHE A 240 5.16 19.15 7.63
C PHE A 240 5.11 17.94 6.68
N GLN A 241 4.14 17.04 6.86
CA GLN A 241 3.94 15.90 5.96
C GLN A 241 3.67 16.38 4.53
N GLU A 242 2.72 17.31 4.34
CA GLU A 242 2.38 17.88 3.01
C GLU A 242 3.58 18.61 2.39
N ARG A 243 4.29 19.42 3.17
CA ARG A 243 5.47 20.14 2.70
C ARG A 243 6.61 19.22 2.24
N HIS A 244 6.87 18.14 2.97
CA HIS A 244 7.89 17.18 2.58
C HIS A 244 7.46 16.32 1.41
N ALA A 245 6.20 15.89 1.36
CA ALA A 245 5.66 15.17 0.21
C ALA A 245 5.79 15.99 -1.08
N SER A 246 5.39 17.26 -1.07
CA SER A 246 5.52 18.15 -2.25
C SER A 246 6.96 18.27 -2.74
N LYS A 247 7.95 18.34 -1.83
CA LYS A 247 9.37 18.39 -2.22
C LYS A 247 9.85 17.07 -2.85
N ILE A 248 9.35 15.93 -2.35
CA ILE A 248 9.70 14.59 -2.85
C ILE A 248 9.09 14.35 -4.23
N ILE A 249 7.84 14.77 -4.43
CA ILE A 249 7.12 14.58 -5.68
C ILE A 249 7.66 15.50 -6.78
N LYS A 250 8.17 16.69 -6.44
CA LYS A 250 8.60 17.73 -7.39
C LYS A 250 9.50 17.23 -8.54
N PRO A 251 10.55 16.41 -8.34
CA PRO A 251 11.39 15.89 -9.42
C PRO A 251 10.63 14.99 -10.42
N PHE A 252 9.46 14.47 -10.04
CA PHE A 252 8.67 13.53 -10.82
C PHE A 252 7.47 14.15 -11.52
N HIS A 253 7.26 15.46 -11.41
CA HIS A 253 6.16 16.13 -12.10
C HIS A 253 6.18 15.86 -13.61
N GLY A 254 5.01 15.50 -14.15
CA GLY A 254 4.84 15.13 -15.54
C GLY A 254 5.38 13.74 -15.92
N LEU A 255 5.97 12.99 -14.97
CA LEU A 255 6.48 11.65 -15.23
C LEU A 255 5.46 10.52 -14.93
N PHE A 256 4.36 10.82 -14.28
CA PHE A 256 3.29 9.88 -13.95
C PHE A 256 1.93 10.56 -14.05
N ASP A 257 0.85 9.77 -13.99
CA ASP A 257 -0.53 10.26 -14.07
C ASP A 257 -0.95 10.92 -12.73
N GLU A 258 -0.69 12.22 -12.62
CA GLU A 258 -0.99 13.01 -11.42
C GLU A 258 -2.50 13.11 -11.14
N ASP A 259 -3.36 12.95 -12.14
CA ASP A 259 -4.81 12.97 -11.97
C ASP A 259 -5.31 11.79 -11.14
N LYS A 260 -4.51 10.73 -10.99
CA LYS A 260 -4.81 9.59 -10.12
C LYS A 260 -4.29 9.74 -8.69
N GLU A 261 -3.66 10.88 -8.35
CA GLU A 261 -3.30 11.18 -6.97
C GLU A 261 -4.54 11.60 -6.17
N VAL A 262 -4.84 10.88 -5.11
CA VAL A 262 -6.03 11.11 -4.29
C VAL A 262 -5.63 11.53 -2.89
N ALA A 263 -6.07 12.71 -2.45
CA ALA A 263 -5.85 13.14 -1.09
C ALA A 263 -6.76 12.37 -0.10
N VAL A 264 -6.23 12.01 1.06
CA VAL A 264 -6.99 11.23 2.07
C VAL A 264 -8.26 11.95 2.50
N LYS A 265 -8.26 13.29 2.56
CA LYS A 265 -9.47 14.07 2.86
C LYS A 265 -10.58 13.86 1.84
N ASP A 266 -10.21 13.77 0.58
CA ASP A 266 -11.16 13.54 -0.52
C ASP A 266 -11.67 12.09 -0.48
N MET A 267 -10.81 11.10 -0.19
CA MET A 267 -11.22 9.71 0.04
C MET A 267 -12.28 9.63 1.14
N LEU A 268 -12.04 10.29 2.29
CA LEU A 268 -12.98 10.33 3.42
C LEU A 268 -14.29 11.06 3.10
N ASN A 269 -14.31 11.96 2.14
CA ASN A 269 -15.54 12.59 1.65
C ASN A 269 -16.28 11.68 0.66
N ALA A 270 -15.56 11.07 -0.27
CA ALA A 270 -16.13 10.24 -1.32
C ALA A 270 -16.66 8.89 -0.82
N CYS A 271 -16.18 8.38 0.32
CA CYS A 271 -16.69 7.13 0.90
C CYS A 271 -18.11 7.26 1.48
N GLY A 272 -18.60 8.48 1.70
CA GLY A 272 -19.86 8.78 2.42
C GLY A 272 -21.10 7.99 1.99
N PRO A 273 -21.35 7.77 0.68
CA PRO A 273 -22.47 6.96 0.23
C PRO A 273 -22.41 5.47 0.61
N TYR A 274 -21.23 4.94 0.94
CA TYR A 274 -20.97 3.52 1.16
C TYR A 274 -20.68 3.19 2.62
N VAL A 275 -19.92 4.07 3.30
CA VAL A 275 -19.55 3.90 4.69
C VAL A 275 -19.36 5.28 5.33
N HIS A 276 -19.73 5.40 6.62
CA HIS A 276 -19.53 6.67 7.31
C HIS A 276 -18.04 7.03 7.40
N ARG A 277 -17.68 8.29 7.06
CA ARG A 277 -16.29 8.77 7.01
C ARG A 277 -15.46 8.59 8.30
N HIS A 278 -16.13 8.38 9.43
CA HIS A 278 -15.50 8.13 10.72
C HIS A 278 -15.42 6.63 11.06
N TYR A 279 -15.77 5.77 10.12
CA TYR A 279 -15.48 4.34 10.27
C TYR A 279 -13.96 4.14 10.25
N ASP A 280 -13.42 3.60 11.35
CA ASP A 280 -11.98 3.45 11.50
C ASP A 280 -11.44 2.27 10.68
N GLY A 281 -10.33 2.52 9.96
CA GLY A 281 -9.61 1.52 9.19
C GLY A 281 -9.75 1.66 7.68
N ASP A 282 -9.33 0.63 6.97
CA ASP A 282 -9.24 0.58 5.52
C ASP A 282 -10.54 0.84 4.73
N PRO A 283 -11.76 0.51 5.22
CA PRO A 283 -12.96 0.62 4.39
C PRO A 283 -13.21 2.01 3.84
N ALA A 284 -13.03 3.06 4.66
CA ALA A 284 -13.25 4.44 4.21
C ALA A 284 -12.25 4.85 3.13
N LEU A 285 -10.98 4.45 3.27
CA LEU A 285 -9.93 4.71 2.28
C LEU A 285 -10.20 3.94 0.99
N ASN A 286 -10.41 2.63 1.08
CA ASN A 286 -10.62 1.76 -0.08
C ASN A 286 -11.85 2.17 -0.91
N LEU A 287 -12.99 2.45 -0.26
CA LEU A 287 -14.21 2.85 -0.93
C LEU A 287 -14.10 4.27 -1.52
N GLY A 288 -13.48 5.19 -0.77
CA GLY A 288 -13.27 6.56 -1.25
C GLY A 288 -12.32 6.60 -2.44
N THR A 289 -11.19 5.90 -2.38
CA THR A 289 -10.24 5.76 -3.49
C THR A 289 -10.91 5.13 -4.70
N SER A 290 -11.63 4.02 -4.51
CA SER A 290 -12.35 3.34 -5.59
C SER A 290 -13.36 4.27 -6.27
N ALA A 291 -14.13 5.03 -5.49
CA ALA A 291 -15.13 5.97 -6.02
C ALA A 291 -14.50 7.09 -6.85
N ILE A 292 -13.41 7.70 -6.35
CA ILE A 292 -12.72 8.80 -7.03
C ILE A 292 -12.03 8.31 -8.30
N LEU A 293 -11.30 7.20 -8.24
CA LEU A 293 -10.58 6.69 -9.39
C LEU A 293 -11.52 6.21 -10.50
N ALA A 294 -12.70 5.66 -10.14
CA ALA A 294 -13.73 5.33 -11.12
C ALA A 294 -14.18 6.57 -11.91
N ASP A 295 -14.33 7.72 -11.25
CA ASP A 295 -14.65 8.99 -11.90
C ASP A 295 -13.48 9.58 -12.72
N ARG A 296 -12.24 9.16 -12.41
CA ARG A 296 -11.02 9.60 -13.10
C ARG A 296 -10.54 8.64 -14.20
N GLY A 297 -11.41 7.75 -14.66
CA GLY A 297 -11.21 6.96 -15.87
C GLY A 297 -10.31 5.73 -15.71
N ILE A 298 -10.36 5.05 -14.57
CA ILE A 298 -9.82 3.69 -14.49
C ILE A 298 -10.80 2.67 -15.13
N SER A 299 -10.26 1.53 -15.52
CA SER A 299 -11.03 0.50 -16.25
C SER A 299 -11.52 -0.64 -15.35
N GLY A 300 -11.05 -0.72 -14.11
CA GLY A 300 -11.47 -1.75 -13.17
C GLY A 300 -10.85 -1.61 -11.79
N ILE A 301 -11.44 -2.29 -10.81
CA ILE A 301 -11.01 -2.29 -9.41
C ILE A 301 -10.80 -3.72 -8.94
N ALA A 302 -9.61 -4.02 -8.44
CA ALA A 302 -9.27 -5.27 -7.77
C ALA A 302 -9.08 -5.02 -6.26
N ASN A 303 -10.03 -5.46 -5.46
CA ASN A 303 -9.98 -5.39 -4.00
C ASN A 303 -9.39 -6.69 -3.45
N ILE A 304 -8.24 -6.59 -2.79
CA ILE A 304 -7.55 -7.74 -2.20
C ILE A 304 -7.64 -7.72 -0.67
N LEU A 305 -7.99 -8.84 -0.10
CA LEU A 305 -8.21 -8.93 1.34
C LEU A 305 -7.78 -10.29 1.89
N PRO A 306 -7.33 -10.33 3.16
CA PRO A 306 -7.18 -11.61 3.85
C PRO A 306 -8.53 -12.32 3.99
N PHE A 307 -8.55 -13.63 3.87
CA PHE A 307 -9.75 -14.40 4.21
C PHE A 307 -10.18 -14.07 5.65
N THR A 308 -11.47 -13.92 5.89
CA THR A 308 -12.05 -13.48 7.18
C THR A 308 -11.65 -12.06 7.65
N CYS A 309 -11.12 -11.21 6.79
CA CYS A 309 -10.86 -9.82 7.12
C CYS A 309 -12.17 -9.06 7.31
N MET A 310 -12.43 -8.54 8.52
CA MET A 310 -13.67 -7.82 8.80
C MET A 310 -13.78 -6.50 7.99
N PRO A 311 -12.77 -5.60 8.00
CA PRO A 311 -12.79 -4.41 7.16
C PRO A 311 -12.94 -4.74 5.66
N GLY A 312 -12.20 -5.73 5.17
CA GLY A 312 -12.29 -6.16 3.76
C GLY A 312 -13.64 -6.76 3.39
N THR A 313 -14.28 -7.50 4.30
CA THR A 313 -15.63 -8.05 4.10
C THR A 313 -16.66 -6.92 3.99
N LEU A 314 -16.52 -5.86 4.81
CA LEU A 314 -17.38 -4.68 4.70
C LEU A 314 -17.24 -4.02 3.32
N VAL A 315 -16.01 -3.81 2.84
CA VAL A 315 -15.78 -3.27 1.49
C VAL A 315 -16.43 -4.14 0.42
N ALA A 316 -16.24 -5.46 0.50
CA ALA A 316 -16.82 -6.40 -0.45
C ALA A 316 -18.37 -6.36 -0.42
N SER A 317 -18.98 -6.19 0.76
CA SER A 317 -20.44 -6.18 0.90
C SER A 317 -21.14 -4.99 0.24
N VAL A 318 -20.44 -3.85 0.08
CA VAL A 318 -21.00 -2.63 -0.54
C VAL A 318 -20.46 -2.41 -1.95
N SER A 319 -19.60 -3.29 -2.44
CA SER A 319 -18.95 -3.13 -3.75
C SER A 319 -19.92 -3.12 -4.92
N ASP A 320 -21.03 -3.87 -4.85
CA ASP A 320 -22.06 -3.87 -5.88
C ASP A 320 -22.80 -2.53 -6.00
N GLN A 321 -23.02 -1.84 -4.87
CA GLN A 321 -23.60 -0.50 -4.89
C GLN A 321 -22.61 0.48 -5.54
N LEU A 322 -21.33 0.45 -5.13
CA LEU A 322 -20.29 1.27 -5.74
C LEU A 322 -20.20 1.04 -7.26
N ARG A 323 -20.22 -0.21 -7.71
CA ARG A 323 -20.21 -0.53 -9.15
C ARG A 323 -21.35 0.14 -9.88
N LYS A 324 -22.59 0.01 -9.38
CA LYS A 324 -23.79 0.59 -9.98
C LYS A 324 -23.69 2.12 -10.07
N ASP A 325 -23.25 2.76 -8.98
CA ASP A 325 -23.09 4.20 -8.91
C ASP A 325 -21.98 4.72 -9.83
N LYS A 326 -21.02 3.86 -10.19
CA LYS A 326 -19.86 4.17 -11.03
C LYS A 326 -19.94 3.50 -12.41
N ASN A 327 -21.09 3.62 -13.07
CA ASN A 327 -21.32 3.15 -14.44
C ASN A 327 -21.03 1.66 -14.65
N ASN A 328 -21.31 0.82 -13.67
CA ASN A 328 -21.02 -0.62 -13.66
C ASN A 328 -19.53 -0.96 -13.91
N ILE A 329 -18.61 -0.16 -13.35
CA ILE A 329 -17.18 -0.42 -13.45
C ILE A 329 -16.86 -1.87 -13.05
N PRO A 330 -16.03 -2.58 -13.80
CA PRO A 330 -15.56 -3.91 -13.42
C PRO A 330 -14.94 -3.93 -12.04
N TYR A 331 -15.35 -4.87 -11.20
CA TYR A 331 -14.90 -4.98 -9.82
C TYR A 331 -14.71 -6.44 -9.44
N VAL A 332 -13.59 -6.78 -8.85
CA VAL A 332 -13.33 -8.11 -8.30
C VAL A 332 -12.82 -8.01 -6.87
N SER A 333 -13.39 -8.80 -5.95
CA SER A 333 -12.85 -9.01 -4.60
C SER A 333 -12.21 -10.37 -4.51
N ILE A 334 -10.94 -10.42 -4.09
CA ILE A 334 -10.18 -11.66 -3.92
C ILE A 334 -9.77 -11.78 -2.46
N ALA A 335 -10.39 -12.73 -1.77
CA ALA A 335 -10.00 -13.13 -0.43
C ALA A 335 -8.93 -14.23 -0.53
N TYR A 336 -7.83 -14.05 0.21
CA TYR A 336 -6.69 -14.96 0.14
C TYR A 336 -6.29 -15.45 1.54
N ASP A 337 -5.95 -16.75 1.64
CA ASP A 337 -5.59 -17.42 2.89
C ASP A 337 -4.24 -18.17 2.82
N GLY A 338 -3.52 -17.98 1.74
CA GLY A 338 -2.23 -18.64 1.49
C GLY A 338 -2.36 -20.06 0.94
N GLN A 339 -3.55 -20.49 0.54
CA GLN A 339 -3.70 -21.72 -0.22
C GLN A 339 -3.59 -21.44 -1.72
N GLU A 340 -3.10 -22.41 -2.48
CA GLU A 340 -3.17 -22.32 -3.93
C GLU A 340 -4.64 -22.37 -4.36
N ASP A 341 -5.09 -21.28 -4.95
CA ASP A 341 -6.41 -21.20 -5.58
C ASP A 341 -6.24 -21.17 -7.10
N SER A 342 -6.44 -22.33 -7.73
CA SER A 342 -6.39 -22.47 -9.20
C SER A 342 -7.45 -21.63 -9.91
N SER A 343 -8.47 -21.15 -9.21
CA SER A 343 -9.51 -20.32 -9.78
C SER A 343 -9.14 -18.84 -9.90
N ILE A 344 -8.09 -18.37 -9.21
CA ILE A 344 -7.68 -16.96 -9.22
C ILE A 344 -7.39 -16.48 -10.65
N ASP A 345 -6.61 -17.22 -11.41
CA ASP A 345 -6.27 -16.84 -12.78
C ASP A 345 -7.51 -16.76 -13.68
N LEU A 346 -8.43 -17.70 -13.55
CA LEU A 346 -9.69 -17.67 -14.30
C LEU A 346 -10.54 -16.45 -13.94
N ARG A 347 -10.65 -16.14 -12.66
CA ARG A 347 -11.39 -14.97 -12.17
C ARG A 347 -10.76 -13.67 -12.64
N LEU A 348 -9.44 -13.57 -12.61
CA LEU A 348 -8.70 -12.40 -13.11
C LEU A 348 -8.81 -12.26 -14.61
N GLN A 349 -8.76 -13.36 -15.37
CA GLN A 349 -8.95 -13.35 -16.81
C GLN A 349 -10.35 -12.85 -17.20
N ALA A 350 -11.40 -13.34 -16.52
CA ALA A 350 -12.76 -12.87 -16.73
C ALA A 350 -12.92 -11.38 -16.35
N PHE A 351 -12.35 -10.96 -15.25
CA PHE A 351 -12.32 -9.57 -14.81
C PHE A 351 -11.59 -8.67 -15.84
N MET A 352 -10.43 -9.08 -16.31
CA MET A 352 -9.68 -8.31 -17.31
C MET A 352 -10.41 -8.22 -18.64
N HIS A 353 -11.12 -9.27 -19.05
CA HIS A 353 -11.99 -9.19 -20.23
C HIS A 353 -13.04 -8.08 -20.09
N GLN A 354 -13.71 -8.00 -18.93
CA GLN A 354 -14.66 -6.94 -18.63
C GLN A 354 -13.98 -5.55 -18.60
N ALA A 355 -12.76 -5.46 -18.02
CA ALA A 355 -12.01 -4.21 -17.97
C ALA A 355 -11.61 -3.70 -19.36
N TYR A 356 -11.26 -4.59 -20.28
CA TYR A 356 -11.01 -4.24 -21.69
C TYR A 356 -12.28 -3.72 -22.40
N GLN A 357 -13.40 -4.42 -22.25
CA GLN A 357 -14.69 -3.98 -22.82
C GLN A 357 -15.10 -2.62 -22.26
N TYR A 358 -15.02 -2.45 -20.95
CA TYR A 358 -15.34 -1.19 -20.29
C TYR A 358 -14.44 -0.04 -20.77
N ALA A 359 -13.13 -0.28 -20.90
CA ALA A 359 -12.19 0.71 -21.40
C ALA A 359 -12.52 1.14 -22.85
N GLU A 360 -12.89 0.19 -23.71
CA GLU A 360 -13.27 0.47 -25.08
C GLU A 360 -14.59 1.24 -25.17
N GLU A 361 -15.61 0.82 -24.45
CA GLU A 361 -16.93 1.48 -24.39
C GLU A 361 -16.84 2.92 -23.86
N LYS A 362 -15.92 3.20 -22.94
CA LYS A 362 -15.71 4.53 -22.34
C LYS A 362 -14.65 5.37 -23.05
N GLY A 363 -14.00 4.85 -24.10
CA GLY A 363 -12.93 5.56 -24.82
C GLY A 363 -11.67 5.78 -23.98
N LEU A 364 -11.41 4.96 -22.95
CA LEU A 364 -10.27 5.11 -22.04
C LEU A 364 -8.95 4.60 -22.65
N ASN A 365 -9.01 3.95 -23.80
CA ASN A 365 -7.85 3.42 -24.52
C ASN A 365 -7.24 4.41 -25.53
N ASP A 366 -7.74 5.65 -25.58
CA ASP A 366 -7.24 6.66 -26.51
C ASP A 366 -5.81 7.10 -26.08
N PRO A 367 -4.82 7.08 -26.99
CA PRO A 367 -3.49 7.57 -26.71
C PRO A 367 -3.44 9.02 -26.22
N SER A 368 -4.39 9.85 -26.61
CA SER A 368 -4.47 11.25 -26.15
C SER A 368 -4.78 11.41 -24.66
N THR A 369 -5.30 10.35 -24.02
CA THR A 369 -5.55 10.31 -22.57
C THR A 369 -4.31 9.93 -21.75
N GLN A 370 -3.18 9.63 -22.40
CA GLN A 370 -1.90 9.32 -21.73
C GLN A 370 -1.12 10.61 -21.45
N ALA A 371 -1.18 11.11 -20.23
CA ALA A 371 -0.35 12.25 -19.79
C ALA A 371 1.17 11.97 -19.92
N ILE A 372 1.58 10.71 -19.94
CA ILE A 372 2.97 10.25 -19.82
C ILE A 372 3.72 10.33 -21.16
N HIS A 373 3.05 10.16 -22.28
CA HIS A 373 3.72 10.12 -23.59
C HIS A 373 4.03 11.49 -24.20
N ASN A 374 3.41 12.56 -23.70
CA ASN A 374 3.56 13.89 -24.29
C ASN A 374 4.85 14.65 -23.88
N HIS A 375 5.59 14.15 -22.89
CA HIS A 375 6.80 14.82 -22.38
C HIS A 375 8.13 14.19 -22.80
N VAL A 376 8.12 13.04 -23.47
CA VAL A 376 9.38 12.35 -23.91
C VAL A 376 9.98 12.91 -25.20
N HIS A 377 9.29 13.83 -25.89
CA HIS A 377 9.70 14.38 -27.18
C HIS A 377 9.75 15.92 -27.26
N GLN A 378 10.07 16.62 -26.18
CA GLN A 378 10.54 18.01 -26.31
C GLN A 378 12.02 18.07 -25.92
N PRO A 379 12.91 18.47 -26.88
CA PRO A 379 14.35 18.56 -26.65
C PRO A 379 14.72 19.66 -25.65
#